data_faac68cf2c29254a9378dbae4f52c745
#
_entry.id   faac68cf2c29254a9378dbae4f52c745
#
_cell.length_a   1.000
_cell.length_b   1.000
_cell.length_c   1.000
_cell.angle_alpha   90.00
_cell.angle_beta   90.00
_cell.angle_gamma   90.00
#
_symmetry.space_group_name_H-M   'P 1'
#
loop_
_entity.id
_entity.type
_entity.pdbx_description
1 polymer ?
#
loop_
_entity_poly.entity_id
_entity_poly.type
_entity_poly.pdbx_seq_one_letter_code
_entity_poly.pdbx_strand_id
1 'polypeptide(L)'
;VNVTSGLAIAPSSGAPVYCATKAALRSYTLALRAQLADTHIHVLEALPPMVETKMTDGMNGAKMAPTECARQIVSAMERSANEANIGIVKALQVMNSISPALVRKVMLSIGT
;
A
#
# COMPACT_ATOMS: atom_id res chain seq x y z
N VAL A 1 8.84 9.23 -4.31
CA VAL A 1 8.09 8.25 -3.51
C VAL A 1 6.61 8.59 -3.56
N ASN A 2 5.80 7.65 -4.00
CA ASN A 2 4.34 7.77 -3.93
C ASN A 2 3.81 6.84 -2.84
N VAL A 3 3.03 7.38 -1.92
CA VAL A 3 2.48 6.61 -0.82
C VAL A 3 1.06 6.20 -1.15
N THR A 4 0.87 4.91 -1.44
CA THR A 4 -0.46 4.35 -1.67
C THR A 4 -0.96 3.67 -0.40
N SER A 5 -1.35 2.43 -0.47
CA SER A 5 -1.87 1.68 0.69
C SER A 5 -2.03 0.22 0.31
N GLY A 6 -2.04 -0.66 1.29
CA GLY A 6 -2.49 -2.03 1.08
C GLY A 6 -3.91 -2.09 0.51
N LEU A 7 -4.74 -1.09 0.81
CA LEU A 7 -6.10 -0.98 0.26
C LEU A 7 -6.13 -0.65 -1.24
N ALA A 8 -5.00 -0.28 -1.84
CA ALA A 8 -4.89 -0.12 -3.30
C ALA A 8 -4.84 -1.47 -4.02
N ILE A 9 -4.49 -2.54 -3.33
CA ILE A 9 -4.42 -3.90 -3.88
C ILE A 9 -5.81 -4.52 -3.95
N ALA A 10 -6.59 -4.37 -2.88
CA ALA A 10 -7.97 -4.84 -2.80
C ALA A 10 -8.75 -3.95 -1.83
N PRO A 11 -9.97 -3.58 -2.16
CA PRO A 11 -10.71 -2.60 -1.37
C PRO A 11 -11.32 -3.19 -0.10
N SER A 12 -11.47 -2.34 0.92
CA SER A 12 -12.32 -2.60 2.08
C SER A 12 -13.70 -1.96 1.81
N SER A 13 -14.77 -2.65 2.20
CA SER A 13 -16.12 -2.11 2.07
C SER A 13 -16.39 -0.92 2.99
N GLY A 14 -15.56 -0.74 4.02
CA GLY A 14 -15.71 0.37 4.98
C GLY A 14 -15.24 1.72 4.47
N ALA A 15 -14.46 1.76 3.38
CA ALA A 15 -13.90 3.01 2.86
C ALA A 15 -13.74 2.97 1.33
N PRO A 16 -14.85 2.86 0.58
CA PRO A 16 -14.77 2.63 -0.87
C PRO A 16 -14.13 3.78 -1.63
N VAL A 17 -14.40 5.03 -1.25
CA VAL A 17 -13.81 6.20 -1.93
C VAL A 17 -12.31 6.29 -1.66
N TYR A 18 -11.91 6.12 -0.41
CA TYR A 18 -10.49 6.11 -0.05
C TYR A 18 -9.74 5.03 -0.83
N CYS A 19 -10.29 3.81 -0.87
CA CYS A 19 -9.66 2.70 -1.60
C CYS A 19 -9.56 3.02 -3.10
N ALA A 20 -10.59 3.66 -3.68
CA ALA A 20 -10.57 4.05 -5.08
C ALA A 20 -9.46 5.08 -5.36
N THR A 21 -9.28 6.07 -4.48
CA THR A 21 -8.21 7.08 -4.66
C THR A 21 -6.82 6.44 -4.57
N LYS A 22 -6.62 5.49 -3.67
CA LYS A 22 -5.35 4.80 -3.53
C LYS A 22 -5.07 3.84 -4.69
N ALA A 23 -6.08 3.18 -5.21
CA ALA A 23 -5.96 2.35 -6.40
C ALA A 23 -5.62 3.20 -7.64
N ALA A 24 -6.21 4.37 -7.77
CA ALA A 24 -5.89 5.31 -8.83
C ALA A 24 -4.44 5.77 -8.75
N LEU A 25 -3.94 6.11 -7.56
CA LEU A 25 -2.55 6.50 -7.36
C LEU A 25 -1.58 5.35 -7.68
N ARG A 26 -1.93 4.11 -7.32
CA ARG A 26 -1.13 2.93 -7.66
C ARG A 26 -1.03 2.76 -9.17
N SER A 27 -2.15 2.83 -9.87
CA SER A 27 -2.18 2.73 -11.34
C SER A 27 -1.31 3.83 -11.98
N TYR A 28 -1.44 5.06 -11.51
CA TYR A 28 -0.63 6.18 -11.97
C TYR A 28 0.87 5.94 -11.73
N THR A 29 1.23 5.42 -10.55
CA THR A 29 2.62 5.16 -10.18
C THR A 29 3.26 4.12 -11.10
N LEU A 30 2.53 3.06 -11.44
CA LEU A 30 3.01 2.04 -12.38
C LEU A 30 3.29 2.63 -13.76
N ALA A 31 2.38 3.45 -14.27
CA ALA A 31 2.54 4.13 -15.55
C ALA A 31 3.70 5.14 -15.53
N LEU A 32 3.81 5.90 -14.45
CA LEU A 32 4.89 6.88 -14.27
C LEU A 32 6.26 6.21 -14.27
N ARG A 33 6.39 5.07 -13.60
CA ARG A 33 7.64 4.30 -13.58
C ARG A 33 8.05 3.91 -14.99
N ALA A 34 7.11 3.47 -15.81
CA ALA A 34 7.37 3.11 -17.19
C ALA A 34 7.79 4.32 -18.03
N GLN A 35 7.16 5.49 -17.83
CA GLN A 35 7.50 6.71 -18.52
C GLN A 35 8.92 7.21 -18.20
N LEU A 36 9.36 6.97 -16.97
CA LEU A 36 10.65 7.47 -16.49
C LEU A 36 11.77 6.42 -16.57
N ALA A 37 11.53 5.28 -17.22
CA ALA A 37 12.45 4.15 -17.24
C ALA A 37 13.82 4.50 -17.83
N ASP A 38 13.87 5.41 -18.82
CA ASP A 38 15.11 5.83 -19.48
C ASP A 38 15.76 7.06 -18.83
N THR A 39 15.34 7.41 -17.62
CA THR A 39 15.87 8.54 -16.86
C THR A 39 16.58 8.04 -15.60
N HIS A 40 17.22 8.97 -14.88
CA HIS A 40 17.83 8.67 -13.57
C HIS A 40 16.82 8.74 -12.42
N ILE A 41 15.55 8.98 -12.71
CA ILE A 41 14.52 9.11 -11.70
C ILE A 41 14.02 7.72 -11.34
N HIS A 42 14.13 7.37 -10.05
CA HIS A 42 13.61 6.13 -9.52
C HIS A 42 12.25 6.37 -8.85
N VAL A 43 11.26 5.58 -9.22
CA VAL A 43 9.90 5.70 -8.68
C VAL A 43 9.65 4.56 -7.68
N LEU A 44 9.50 4.93 -6.41
CA LEU A 44 9.17 4.00 -5.34
C LEU A 44 7.70 4.16 -4.96
N GLU A 45 6.97 3.07 -4.91
CA GLU A 45 5.64 3.01 -4.31
C GLU A 45 5.74 2.45 -2.91
N ALA A 46 5.30 3.22 -1.91
CA ALA A 46 5.19 2.73 -0.53
C ALA A 46 3.74 2.34 -0.25
N LEU A 47 3.54 1.11 0.21
CA LEU A 47 2.22 0.55 0.53
C LEU A 47 2.15 0.25 2.03
N PRO A 48 1.86 1.28 2.86
CA PRO A 48 1.75 1.07 4.30
C PRO A 48 0.45 0.35 4.68
N PRO A 49 0.49 -0.37 5.81
CA PRO A 49 -0.73 -0.85 6.46
C PRO A 49 -1.36 0.27 7.27
N MET A 50 -2.29 -0.05 8.18
CA MET A 50 -2.81 0.94 9.12
C MET A 50 -1.68 1.42 10.03
N VAL A 51 -1.40 2.72 10.01
CA VAL A 51 -0.36 3.37 10.81
C VAL A 51 -1.03 4.22 11.87
N GLU A 52 -0.47 4.24 13.08
CA GLU A 52 -0.99 5.04 14.18
C GLU A 52 -0.72 6.53 13.94
N THR A 53 -1.75 7.25 13.50
CA THR A 53 -1.73 8.68 13.20
C THR A 53 -3.06 9.29 13.64
N LYS A 54 -3.19 10.62 13.54
CA LYS A 54 -4.47 11.29 13.82
C LYS A 54 -5.60 10.78 12.91
N MET A 55 -5.28 10.42 11.66
CA MET A 55 -6.27 9.92 10.69
C MET A 55 -6.83 8.57 11.10
N THR A 56 -6.04 7.73 11.79
CA THR A 56 -6.47 6.41 12.26
C THR A 56 -6.89 6.38 13.73
N ASP A 57 -6.92 7.54 14.39
CA ASP A 57 -7.33 7.65 15.78
C ASP A 57 -8.79 7.20 15.92
N GLY A 58 -9.06 6.35 16.91
CA GLY A 58 -10.36 5.77 17.13
C GLY A 58 -10.70 4.57 16.26
N MET A 59 -9.89 4.23 15.26
CA MET A 59 -10.08 3.01 14.47
C MET A 59 -9.64 1.77 15.24
N ASN A 60 -10.38 0.68 15.09
CA ASN A 60 -10.05 -0.61 15.68
C ASN A 60 -9.05 -1.37 14.83
N GLY A 61 -8.30 -2.26 15.46
CA GLY A 61 -7.35 -3.14 14.81
C GLY A 61 -5.91 -2.79 15.12
N ALA A 62 -5.00 -3.65 14.67
CA ALA A 62 -3.57 -3.45 14.87
C ALA A 62 -3.08 -2.29 14.01
N LYS A 63 -2.29 -1.41 14.61
CA LYS A 63 -1.69 -0.26 13.94
C LYS A 63 -0.18 -0.32 14.07
N MET A 64 0.52 0.02 13.00
CA MET A 64 1.97 0.11 13.01
C MET A 64 2.41 1.45 13.58
N ALA A 65 3.53 1.47 14.31
CA ALA A 65 4.14 2.71 14.75
C ALA A 65 4.64 3.52 13.54
N PRO A 66 4.43 4.86 13.53
CA PRO A 66 4.88 5.70 12.42
C PRO A 66 6.37 5.60 12.13
N THR A 67 7.20 5.48 13.17
CA THR A 67 8.66 5.37 13.04
C THR A 67 9.06 4.08 12.35
N GLU A 68 8.42 2.97 12.63
CA GLU A 68 8.69 1.69 11.96
C GLU A 68 8.27 1.73 10.50
N CYS A 69 7.12 2.33 10.20
CA CYS A 69 6.68 2.53 8.83
C CYS A 69 7.71 3.36 8.04
N ALA A 70 8.13 4.49 8.60
CA ALA A 70 9.13 5.35 7.98
C ALA A 70 10.47 4.62 7.76
N ARG A 71 10.90 3.83 8.74
CA ARG A 71 12.13 3.05 8.64
C ARG A 71 12.08 2.09 7.45
N GLN A 72 10.98 1.41 7.25
CA GLN A 72 10.81 0.47 6.13
C GLN A 72 10.80 1.20 4.79
N ILE A 73 10.18 2.37 4.72
CA ILE A 73 10.18 3.19 3.49
C ILE A 73 11.61 3.63 3.15
N VAL A 74 12.34 4.18 4.12
CA VAL A 74 13.73 4.62 3.91
C VAL A 74 14.62 3.45 3.48
N SER A 75 14.47 2.31 4.13
CA SER A 75 15.21 1.10 3.75
C SER A 75 14.95 0.70 2.30
N ALA A 76 13.70 0.77 1.86
CA ALA A 76 13.33 0.49 0.47
C ALA A 76 13.96 1.51 -0.50
N MET A 77 14.01 2.78 -0.12
CA MET A 77 14.67 3.82 -0.91
C MET A 77 16.16 3.52 -1.06
N GLU A 78 16.83 3.14 0.02
CA GLU A 78 18.26 2.81 0.02
C GLU A 78 18.56 1.60 -0.86
N ARG A 79 17.65 0.63 -0.94
CA ARG A 79 17.78 -0.57 -1.77
C ARG A 79 17.36 -0.34 -3.23
N SER A 80 16.90 0.85 -3.58
CA SER A 80 16.33 1.17 -4.89
C SER A 80 15.20 0.20 -5.27
N ALA A 81 14.38 -0.17 -4.31
CA ALA A 81 13.23 -1.03 -4.53
C ALA A 81 12.13 -0.28 -5.32
N ASN A 82 11.35 -1.01 -6.10
CA ASN A 82 10.19 -0.43 -6.79
C ASN A 82 8.98 -0.31 -5.87
N GLU A 83 8.83 -1.25 -4.95
CA GLU A 83 7.73 -1.27 -4.00
C GLU A 83 8.25 -1.51 -2.59
N ALA A 84 7.70 -0.79 -1.63
CA ALA A 84 7.86 -1.06 -0.21
C ALA A 84 6.53 -1.57 0.33
N ASN A 85 6.40 -2.90 0.39
CA ASN A 85 5.24 -3.56 1.00
C ASN A 85 5.50 -3.66 2.50
N ILE A 86 4.82 -2.83 3.28
CA ILE A 86 5.14 -2.59 4.68
C ILE A 86 4.26 -3.44 5.58
N GLY A 87 4.90 -4.16 6.51
CA GLY A 87 4.17 -4.98 7.47
C GLY A 87 3.35 -6.08 6.80
N ILE A 88 2.10 -6.18 7.19
CA ILE A 88 1.16 -7.19 6.68
C ILE A 88 0.89 -7.06 5.17
N VAL A 89 1.15 -5.90 4.58
CA VAL A 89 0.94 -5.69 3.14
C VAL A 89 1.84 -6.62 2.32
N LYS A 90 3.00 -6.97 2.84
CA LYS A 90 3.89 -7.94 2.20
C LYS A 90 3.19 -9.30 2.03
N ALA A 91 2.52 -9.78 3.07
CA ALA A 91 1.75 -11.02 3.00
C ALA A 91 0.54 -10.87 2.07
N LEU A 92 -0.12 -9.72 2.09
CA LEU A 92 -1.25 -9.43 1.23
C LEU A 92 -0.87 -9.50 -0.26
N GLN A 93 0.28 -8.96 -0.63
CA GLN A 93 0.79 -9.03 -2.01
C GLN A 93 1.05 -10.47 -2.44
N VAL A 94 1.66 -11.28 -1.58
CA VAL A 94 1.91 -12.70 -1.86
C VAL A 94 0.60 -13.44 -2.06
N MET A 95 -0.38 -13.24 -1.18
CA MET A 95 -1.69 -13.86 -1.29
C MET A 95 -2.43 -13.42 -2.54
N ASN A 96 -2.33 -12.15 -2.90
CA ASN A 96 -2.97 -11.60 -4.10
C ASN A 96 -2.38 -12.21 -5.38
N SER A 97 -1.10 -12.52 -5.40
CA SER A 97 -0.47 -13.18 -6.55
C SER A 97 -0.94 -14.63 -6.74
N ILE A 98 -1.37 -15.27 -5.64
CA ILE A 98 -1.86 -16.67 -5.67
C ILE A 98 -3.36 -16.70 -5.99
N SER A 99 -4.16 -15.90 -5.28
CA SER A 99 -5.62 -15.88 -5.45
C SER A 99 -6.18 -14.47 -5.25
N PRO A 100 -6.27 -13.66 -6.32
CA PRO A 100 -6.87 -12.33 -6.22
C PRO A 100 -8.32 -12.35 -5.73
N ALA A 101 -9.08 -13.38 -6.12
CA ALA A 101 -10.48 -13.52 -5.72
C ALA A 101 -10.63 -13.72 -4.22
N LEU A 102 -9.76 -14.53 -3.61
CA LEU A 102 -9.78 -14.78 -2.16
C LEU A 102 -9.42 -13.50 -1.39
N VAL A 103 -8.37 -12.81 -1.82
CA VAL A 103 -7.94 -11.55 -1.20
C VAL A 103 -9.07 -10.52 -1.27
N ARG A 104 -9.71 -10.39 -2.42
CA ARG A 104 -10.85 -9.48 -2.58
C ARG A 104 -11.98 -9.81 -1.62
N LYS A 105 -12.33 -11.09 -1.51
CA LYS A 105 -13.39 -11.55 -0.61
C LYS A 105 -13.07 -11.22 0.84
N VAL A 106 -11.85 -11.50 1.28
CA VAL A 106 -11.42 -11.23 2.65
C VAL A 106 -11.41 -9.73 2.92
N MET A 107 -10.82 -8.94 2.03
CA MET A 107 -10.71 -7.50 2.21
C MET A 107 -12.06 -6.81 2.20
N LEU A 108 -13.00 -7.24 1.36
CA LEU A 108 -14.34 -6.66 1.33
C LEU A 108 -15.14 -6.97 2.59
N SER A 109 -14.80 -8.02 3.32
CA SER A 109 -15.45 -8.34 4.60
C SER A 109 -14.99 -7.45 5.75
N ILE A 110 -13.85 -6.78 5.60
CA ILE A 110 -13.31 -5.87 6.61
C ILE A 110 -14.05 -4.54 6.51
N GLY A 111 -14.58 -4.05 7.64
CA GLY A 111 -15.31 -2.78 7.69
C GLY A 111 -16.82 -2.90 7.59
N THR A 112 -17.34 -4.13 7.50
CA THR A 112 -18.80 -4.39 7.55
C THR A 112 -19.30 -4.76 8.97
#